data_8e44e31c9e20eca391d5012b2ffe5b73
#
_entry.id   8e44e31c9e20eca391d5012b2ffe5b73
#
_cell.length_a   1.000
_cell.length_b   1.000
_cell.length_c   1.000
_cell.angle_alpha   90.00
_cell.angle_beta   90.00
_cell.angle_gamma   90.00
#
_symmetry.space_group_name_H-M   'P 1'
#
loop_
_entity.id
_entity.type
_entity.pdbx_description
1 polymer ?
#
loop_
_entity_poly.entity_id
_entity_poly.type
_entity_poly.pdbx_seq_one_letter_code
_entity_poly.pdbx_strand_id
1 'polypeptide(L)'
;MMDAGIASTRYQESRQRLETYFDRTARKAWEDLTSDVPVSGIRATVRAGRDAMRDLLLSALPADMHGQRLLDAGCGTGALAIEAARRGAQVVAIDVSQGLIAVARERAGRDLSIDWRVGDMRSNTLGLFDHVVAMDSLIHYDRADLIGVLKAWAQRTGHIAYTFAPATPLLRAMHIAGKAFPRSDRSPAIRPVSAGRLTADIAGNLPGWRIDFCERVSSGFYKSQAMGISS
;
A
#
# COMPACT_ATOMS: atom_id res chain seq x y z
N MET A 1 -30.46 0.57 -7.83
CA MET A 1 -29.98 1.28 -6.63
C MET A 1 -29.22 0.25 -5.83
N MET A 2 -27.97 -0.03 -6.24
CA MET A 2 -27.14 -1.10 -5.67
C MET A 2 -26.21 -0.51 -4.66
N ASP A 3 -26.24 -1.14 -3.52
CA ASP A 3 -25.48 -1.00 -2.30
C ASP A 3 -24.03 -0.55 -2.54
N ALA A 4 -23.77 0.75 -2.36
CA ALA A 4 -22.41 1.28 -2.30
C ALA A 4 -21.81 0.73 -1.00
N GLY A 5 -21.11 -0.39 -1.13
CA GLY A 5 -20.67 -1.30 -0.10
C GLY A 5 -20.19 -0.62 1.17
N ILE A 6 -21.01 -0.73 2.20
CA ILE A 6 -20.60 -0.55 3.58
C ILE A 6 -19.35 -1.40 3.77
N ALA A 7 -18.21 -0.74 4.07
CA ALA A 7 -16.97 -1.45 4.38
C ALA A 7 -17.29 -2.50 5.45
N SER A 8 -16.79 -3.74 5.27
CA SER A 8 -17.06 -4.79 6.25
C SER A 8 -16.60 -4.31 7.64
N THR A 9 -17.28 -4.71 8.70
CA THR A 9 -16.89 -4.38 10.09
C THR A 9 -15.43 -4.76 10.32
N ARG A 10 -14.97 -5.87 9.73
CA ARG A 10 -13.59 -6.35 9.79
C ARG A 10 -12.60 -5.39 9.14
N TYR A 11 -12.94 -4.84 7.96
CA TYR A 11 -12.11 -3.82 7.30
C TYR A 11 -11.95 -2.58 8.18
N GLN A 12 -13.06 -2.08 8.74
CA GLN A 12 -13.05 -0.91 9.62
C GLN A 12 -12.22 -1.13 10.88
N GLU A 13 -12.36 -2.29 11.53
CA GLU A 13 -11.54 -2.67 12.68
C GLU A 13 -10.04 -2.79 12.32
N SER A 14 -9.73 -3.33 11.14
CA SER A 14 -8.34 -3.42 10.67
C SER A 14 -7.76 -2.03 10.42
N ARG A 15 -8.51 -1.15 9.76
CA ARG A 15 -8.13 0.25 9.54
C ARG A 15 -7.88 1.00 10.84
N GLN A 16 -8.77 0.87 11.84
CA GLN A 16 -8.62 1.54 13.14
C GLN A 16 -7.40 1.04 13.92
N ARG A 17 -7.09 -0.27 13.83
CA ARG A 17 -5.86 -0.83 14.42
C ARG A 17 -4.60 -0.29 13.75
N LEU A 18 -4.61 -0.16 12.41
CA LEU A 18 -3.51 0.42 11.64
C LEU A 18 -3.27 1.88 12.04
N GLU A 19 -4.33 2.70 12.08
CA GLU A 19 -4.29 4.09 12.51
C GLU A 19 -3.65 4.21 13.90
N THR A 20 -4.17 3.48 14.88
CA THR A 20 -3.64 3.51 16.26
C THR A 20 -2.16 3.09 16.33
N TYR A 21 -1.77 2.06 15.58
CA TYR A 21 -0.40 1.56 15.58
C TYR A 21 0.58 2.56 14.96
N PHE A 22 0.27 3.09 13.78
CA PHE A 22 1.16 4.00 13.08
C PHE A 22 1.23 5.38 13.73
N ASP A 23 0.16 5.88 14.34
CA ASP A 23 0.19 7.15 15.04
C ASP A 23 0.85 7.09 16.42
N ARG A 24 0.69 5.99 17.16
CA ARG A 24 1.13 5.92 18.57
C ARG A 24 2.39 5.11 18.78
N THR A 25 2.55 3.99 18.07
CA THR A 25 3.59 3.00 18.39
C THR A 25 4.76 3.02 17.42
N ALA A 26 4.46 3.13 16.12
CA ALA A 26 5.48 2.89 15.08
C ALA A 26 5.94 4.15 14.34
N ARG A 27 5.37 5.31 14.61
CA ARG A 27 5.65 6.55 13.87
C ARG A 27 7.15 6.79 13.72
N LYS A 28 7.88 6.92 14.83
CA LYS A 28 9.33 7.19 14.80
C LYS A 28 10.13 6.09 14.10
N ALA A 29 9.81 4.82 14.38
CA ALA A 29 10.48 3.69 13.72
C ALA A 29 10.25 3.68 12.21
N TRP A 30 9.08 4.13 11.76
CA TRP A 30 8.72 4.22 10.35
C TRP A 30 9.36 5.44 9.67
N GLU A 31 9.40 6.58 10.37
CA GLU A 31 10.17 7.75 9.94
C GLU A 31 11.63 7.38 9.70
N ASP A 32 12.28 6.73 10.67
CA ASP A 32 13.69 6.33 10.59
C ASP A 32 13.92 5.30 9.47
N LEU A 33 13.01 4.30 9.31
CA LEU A 33 13.11 3.28 8.29
C LEU A 33 13.01 3.84 6.86
N THR A 34 12.20 4.87 6.69
CA THR A 34 11.90 5.49 5.38
C THR A 34 12.69 6.77 5.13
N SER A 35 13.63 7.16 6.01
CA SER A 35 14.53 8.31 5.88
C SER A 35 15.88 7.89 5.28
N ASP A 36 16.75 8.87 5.00
CA ASP A 36 18.13 8.63 4.56
C ASP A 36 19.11 8.36 5.72
N VAL A 37 18.63 8.40 6.97
CA VAL A 37 19.45 8.10 8.13
C VAL A 37 20.00 6.67 8.04
N PRO A 38 21.32 6.47 8.29
CA PRO A 38 21.92 5.14 8.24
C PRO A 38 21.20 4.17 9.19
N VAL A 39 20.81 3.01 8.67
CA VAL A 39 20.25 1.91 9.44
C VAL A 39 21.13 0.68 9.26
N SER A 40 21.24 -0.15 10.29
CA SER A 40 22.09 -1.35 10.28
C SER A 40 21.29 -2.65 10.23
N GLY A 41 21.96 -3.72 9.82
CA GLY A 41 21.47 -5.08 9.91
C GLY A 41 20.13 -5.28 9.19
N ILE A 42 19.14 -5.83 9.90
CA ILE A 42 17.81 -6.19 9.37
C ILE A 42 17.11 -4.97 8.75
N ARG A 43 17.19 -3.80 9.39
CA ARG A 43 16.53 -2.58 8.89
C ARG A 43 17.08 -2.14 7.53
N ALA A 44 18.38 -2.30 7.30
CA ALA A 44 19.00 -1.99 5.99
C ALA A 44 18.45 -2.89 4.89
N THR A 45 18.29 -4.19 5.14
CA THR A 45 17.71 -5.11 4.15
C THR A 45 16.23 -4.82 3.88
N VAL A 46 15.47 -4.41 4.90
CA VAL A 46 14.07 -4.01 4.74
C VAL A 46 13.97 -2.73 3.90
N ARG A 47 14.83 -1.72 4.17
CA ARG A 47 14.87 -0.48 3.38
C ARG A 47 15.19 -0.77 1.91
N ALA A 48 16.27 -1.51 1.64
CA ALA A 48 16.65 -1.88 0.28
C ALA A 48 15.54 -2.64 -0.47
N GLY A 49 14.84 -3.54 0.23
CA GLY A 49 13.69 -4.25 -0.34
C GLY A 49 12.52 -3.33 -0.65
N ARG A 50 12.24 -2.34 0.20
CA ARG A 50 11.19 -1.35 -0.04
C ARG A 50 11.55 -0.42 -1.19
N ASP A 51 12.80 0.01 -1.29
CA ASP A 51 13.27 0.84 -2.40
C ASP A 51 13.12 0.09 -3.73
N ALA A 52 13.57 -1.17 -3.81
CA ALA A 52 13.40 -2.01 -4.98
C ALA A 52 11.91 -2.23 -5.33
N MET A 53 11.03 -2.38 -4.34
CA MET A 53 9.59 -2.52 -4.57
C MET A 53 8.96 -1.22 -5.08
N ARG A 54 9.36 -0.07 -4.54
CA ARG A 54 8.93 1.24 -5.03
C ARG A 54 9.34 1.44 -6.49
N ASP A 55 10.58 1.12 -6.82
CA ASP A 55 11.11 1.24 -8.18
C ASP A 55 10.35 0.31 -9.15
N LEU A 56 10.02 -0.90 -8.72
CA LEU A 56 9.18 -1.82 -9.49
C LEU A 56 7.77 -1.24 -9.75
N LEU A 57 7.09 -0.72 -8.74
CA LEU A 57 5.77 -0.10 -8.90
C LEU A 57 5.84 1.14 -9.80
N LEU A 58 6.88 1.96 -9.64
CA LEU A 58 7.11 3.14 -10.47
C LEU A 58 7.47 2.79 -11.92
N SER A 59 8.08 1.63 -12.17
CA SER A 59 8.35 1.15 -13.54
C SER A 59 7.09 0.73 -14.28
N ALA A 60 6.02 0.40 -13.56
CA ALA A 60 4.70 0.09 -14.12
C ALA A 60 3.86 1.35 -14.43
N LEU A 61 4.38 2.54 -14.10
CA LEU A 61 3.76 3.83 -14.40
C LEU A 61 4.51 4.52 -15.55
N PRO A 62 3.87 5.42 -16.30
CA PRO A 62 4.54 6.23 -17.32
C PRO A 62 5.72 7.02 -16.74
N ALA A 63 6.79 7.19 -17.54
CA ALA A 63 7.92 8.03 -17.14
C ALA A 63 7.53 9.52 -17.09
N ASP A 64 6.68 9.96 -18.01
CA ASP A 64 6.04 11.28 -18.01
C ASP A 64 4.55 11.10 -17.64
N MET A 65 4.15 11.75 -16.54
CA MET A 65 2.78 11.69 -16.01
C MET A 65 2.06 13.04 -16.06
N HIS A 66 2.53 13.98 -16.88
CA HIS A 66 1.84 15.24 -17.05
C HIS A 66 0.40 15.03 -17.52
N GLY A 67 -0.54 15.72 -16.86
CA GLY A 67 -1.97 15.61 -17.12
C GLY A 67 -2.64 14.36 -16.55
N GLN A 68 -1.89 13.44 -15.95
CA GLN A 68 -2.43 12.22 -15.33
C GLN A 68 -2.64 12.41 -13.83
N ARG A 69 -3.70 11.79 -13.32
CA ARG A 69 -4.03 11.75 -11.90
C ARG A 69 -3.67 10.41 -11.30
N LEU A 70 -2.97 10.44 -10.18
CA LEU A 70 -2.57 9.25 -9.44
C LEU A 70 -3.10 9.28 -8.00
N LEU A 71 -3.64 8.15 -7.54
CA LEU A 71 -3.92 7.89 -6.12
C LEU A 71 -2.80 7.02 -5.54
N ASP A 72 -2.08 7.54 -4.53
CA ASP A 72 -1.20 6.74 -3.66
C ASP A 72 -1.97 6.34 -2.40
N ALA A 73 -2.42 5.08 -2.35
CA ALA A 73 -3.34 4.58 -1.35
C ALA A 73 -2.61 3.86 -0.20
N GLY A 74 -2.56 4.48 0.96
CA GLY A 74 -1.70 4.09 2.07
C GLY A 74 -0.28 4.59 1.85
N CYS A 75 -0.15 5.89 1.55
CA CYS A 75 1.10 6.51 1.10
C CYS A 75 2.21 6.57 2.17
N GLY A 76 1.87 6.35 3.44
CA GLY A 76 2.82 6.44 4.54
C GLY A 76 3.55 7.77 4.57
N THR A 77 4.88 7.74 4.48
CA THR A 77 5.75 8.93 4.47
C THR A 77 5.97 9.53 3.06
N GLY A 78 5.17 9.12 2.06
CA GLY A 78 5.02 9.80 0.78
C GLY A 78 6.07 9.52 -0.27
N ALA A 79 6.96 8.55 -0.10
CA ALA A 79 8.08 8.34 -1.02
C ALA A 79 7.64 8.05 -2.47
N LEU A 80 6.56 7.27 -2.67
CA LEU A 80 6.02 6.98 -4.00
C LEU A 80 5.28 8.20 -4.56
N ALA A 81 4.43 8.84 -3.75
CA ALA A 81 3.69 10.05 -4.12
C ALA A 81 4.63 11.18 -4.61
N ILE A 82 5.74 11.40 -3.89
CA ILE A 82 6.75 12.40 -4.23
C ILE A 82 7.37 12.12 -5.61
N GLU A 83 7.73 10.86 -5.87
CA GLU A 83 8.33 10.48 -7.14
C GLU A 83 7.34 10.58 -8.30
N ALA A 84 6.08 10.17 -8.11
CA ALA A 84 5.03 10.35 -9.11
C ALA A 84 4.76 11.84 -9.42
N ALA A 85 4.76 12.69 -8.40
CA ALA A 85 4.63 14.14 -8.59
C ALA A 85 5.82 14.74 -9.34
N ARG A 86 7.05 14.26 -9.12
CA ARG A 86 8.24 14.65 -9.89
C ARG A 86 8.14 14.27 -11.38
N ARG A 87 7.40 13.20 -11.70
CA ARG A 87 7.07 12.81 -13.08
C ARG A 87 5.93 13.64 -13.69
N GLY A 88 5.37 14.62 -12.97
CA GLY A 88 4.32 15.51 -13.44
C GLY A 88 2.89 15.09 -13.10
N ALA A 89 2.70 14.01 -12.33
CA ALA A 89 1.37 13.56 -11.93
C ALA A 89 0.66 14.55 -10.99
N GLN A 90 -0.66 14.65 -11.13
CA GLN A 90 -1.53 15.24 -10.12
C GLN A 90 -1.82 14.18 -9.06
N VAL A 91 -1.11 14.23 -7.94
CA VAL A 91 -1.16 13.18 -6.93
C VAL A 91 -2.15 13.50 -5.82
N VAL A 92 -3.03 12.54 -5.52
CA VAL A 92 -3.75 12.45 -4.25
C VAL A 92 -3.08 11.34 -3.43
N ALA A 93 -2.56 11.68 -2.26
CA ALA A 93 -1.89 10.73 -1.37
C ALA A 93 -2.67 10.60 -0.06
N ILE A 94 -3.14 9.41 0.25
CA ILE A 94 -4.00 9.17 1.41
C ILE A 94 -3.41 8.10 2.33
N ASP A 95 -3.45 8.38 3.63
CA ASP A 95 -3.11 7.41 4.68
C ASP A 95 -4.06 7.55 5.87
N VAL A 96 -4.19 6.51 6.68
CA VAL A 96 -4.99 6.55 7.91
C VAL A 96 -4.27 7.30 9.02
N SER A 97 -2.94 7.37 8.97
CA SER A 97 -2.10 8.00 9.99
C SER A 97 -1.87 9.49 9.70
N GLN A 98 -2.39 10.34 10.57
CA GLN A 98 -2.12 11.78 10.53
C GLN A 98 -0.63 12.08 10.73
N GLY A 99 0.03 11.30 11.58
CA GLY A 99 1.46 11.45 11.84
C GLY A 99 2.32 11.19 10.61
N LEU A 100 2.04 10.12 9.85
CA LEU A 100 2.76 9.81 8.61
C LEU A 100 2.51 10.85 7.52
N ILE A 101 1.28 11.34 7.38
CA ILE A 101 0.94 12.44 6.45
C ILE A 101 1.71 13.73 6.78
N ALA A 102 1.88 14.05 8.07
CA ALA A 102 2.68 15.22 8.47
C ALA A 102 4.15 15.08 8.00
N VAL A 103 4.75 13.91 8.20
CA VAL A 103 6.10 13.59 7.71
C VAL A 103 6.19 13.65 6.18
N ALA A 104 5.18 13.11 5.49
CA ALA A 104 5.13 13.12 4.03
C ALA A 104 5.12 14.55 3.47
N ARG A 105 4.32 15.44 4.06
CA ARG A 105 4.26 16.87 3.70
C ARG A 105 5.60 17.57 3.90
N GLU A 106 6.27 17.30 5.03
CA GLU A 106 7.59 17.87 5.32
C GLU A 106 8.63 17.42 4.28
N ARG A 107 8.65 16.13 3.92
CA ARG A 107 9.58 15.56 2.94
C ARG A 107 9.34 16.03 1.51
N ALA A 108 8.09 16.23 1.12
CA ALA A 108 7.75 16.74 -0.20
C ALA A 108 8.24 18.18 -0.43
N GLY A 109 8.39 18.95 0.65
CA GLY A 109 8.72 20.37 0.54
C GLY A 109 7.54 21.18 -0.01
N ARG A 110 7.84 22.38 -0.52
CA ARG A 110 6.83 23.32 -1.07
C ARG A 110 6.73 23.29 -2.59
N ASP A 111 7.67 22.63 -3.24
CA ASP A 111 7.80 22.66 -4.71
C ASP A 111 6.88 21.66 -5.41
N LEU A 112 6.40 20.64 -4.68
CA LEU A 112 5.50 19.61 -5.21
C LEU A 112 4.07 19.82 -4.72
N SER A 113 3.13 19.91 -5.66
CA SER A 113 1.70 20.04 -5.37
C SER A 113 1.10 18.64 -5.25
N ILE A 114 1.02 18.12 -4.01
CA ILE A 114 0.40 16.83 -3.69
C ILE A 114 -0.76 17.08 -2.72
N ASP A 115 -1.93 16.52 -3.05
CA ASP A 115 -3.12 16.56 -2.18
C ASP A 115 -3.00 15.46 -1.11
N TRP A 116 -2.48 15.85 0.05
CA TRP A 116 -2.29 14.97 1.19
C TRP A 116 -3.56 14.84 2.03
N ARG A 117 -4.09 13.63 2.17
CA ARG A 117 -5.33 13.34 2.89
C ARG A 117 -5.13 12.34 4.02
N VAL A 118 -5.81 12.56 5.13
CA VAL A 118 -5.96 11.57 6.21
C VAL A 118 -7.32 10.91 6.06
N GLY A 119 -7.38 9.58 5.96
CA GLY A 119 -8.66 8.91 5.84
C GLY A 119 -8.66 7.53 5.23
N ASP A 120 -9.82 7.11 4.75
CA ASP A 120 -10.03 5.81 4.13
C ASP A 120 -9.71 5.85 2.64
N MET A 121 -8.78 5.00 2.18
CA MET A 121 -8.40 4.84 0.78
C MET A 121 -9.55 4.35 -0.14
N ARG A 122 -10.67 3.91 0.44
CA ARG A 122 -11.90 3.53 -0.27
C ARG A 122 -12.91 4.68 -0.38
N SER A 123 -12.63 5.85 0.20
CA SER A 123 -13.58 6.96 0.26
C SER A 123 -14.13 7.33 -1.12
N ASN A 124 -15.44 7.53 -1.19
CA ASN A 124 -16.13 7.93 -2.41
C ASN A 124 -15.80 9.36 -2.86
N THR A 125 -15.19 10.16 -2.00
CA THR A 125 -14.85 11.55 -2.26
C THR A 125 -13.49 11.74 -2.94
N LEU A 126 -12.76 10.66 -3.22
CA LEU A 126 -11.41 10.74 -3.82
C LEU A 126 -11.43 11.12 -5.32
N GLY A 127 -12.53 10.84 -6.03
CA GLY A 127 -12.67 11.13 -7.46
C GLY A 127 -12.17 10.00 -8.36
N LEU A 128 -11.90 10.32 -9.63
CA LEU A 128 -11.38 9.40 -10.65
C LEU A 128 -9.87 9.60 -10.83
N PHE A 129 -9.19 8.54 -11.26
CA PHE A 129 -7.73 8.51 -11.45
C PHE A 129 -7.36 7.76 -12.72
N ASP A 130 -6.24 8.10 -13.31
CA ASP A 130 -5.62 7.31 -14.37
C ASP A 130 -4.92 6.08 -13.76
N HIS A 131 -4.31 6.25 -12.60
CA HIS A 131 -3.60 5.18 -11.89
C HIS A 131 -3.92 5.17 -10.39
N VAL A 132 -4.05 3.98 -9.82
CA VAL A 132 -4.06 3.77 -8.36
C VAL A 132 -2.88 2.90 -8.00
N VAL A 133 -2.08 3.35 -7.04
CA VAL A 133 -0.94 2.59 -6.52
C VAL A 133 -1.08 2.41 -5.01
N ALA A 134 -0.69 1.22 -4.51
CA ALA A 134 -0.74 0.91 -3.09
C ALA A 134 0.47 0.05 -2.69
N MET A 135 1.46 0.67 -2.05
CA MET A 135 2.68 0.00 -1.60
C MET A 135 2.62 -0.33 -0.11
N ASP A 136 2.75 -1.63 0.22
CA ASP A 136 2.78 -2.16 1.60
C ASP A 136 1.60 -1.76 2.50
N SER A 137 0.49 -1.29 1.92
CA SER A 137 -0.73 -0.93 2.65
C SER A 137 -1.73 -2.08 2.71
N LEU A 138 -1.88 -2.87 1.63
CA LEU A 138 -2.84 -3.98 1.57
C LEU A 138 -2.37 -5.26 2.29
N ILE A 139 -1.12 -5.34 2.71
CA ILE A 139 -0.52 -6.51 3.39
C ILE A 139 -1.20 -6.85 4.74
N HIS A 140 -1.94 -5.91 5.30
CA HIS A 140 -2.62 -6.03 6.60
C HIS A 140 -4.09 -6.50 6.48
N TYR A 141 -4.63 -6.53 5.28
CA TYR A 141 -6.02 -6.93 5.03
C TYR A 141 -6.11 -8.40 4.61
N ASP A 142 -7.19 -9.05 4.98
CA ASP A 142 -7.43 -10.38 4.49
C ASP A 142 -7.85 -10.35 3.01
N ARG A 143 -7.90 -11.54 2.40
CA ARG A 143 -8.17 -11.68 0.97
C ARG A 143 -9.52 -11.10 0.55
N ALA A 144 -10.55 -11.24 1.37
CA ALA A 144 -11.89 -10.72 1.06
C ALA A 144 -11.93 -9.19 1.13
N ASP A 145 -11.32 -8.60 2.16
CA ASP A 145 -11.20 -7.15 2.30
C ASP A 145 -10.33 -6.54 1.19
N LEU A 146 -9.22 -7.24 0.80
CA LEU A 146 -8.38 -6.83 -0.33
C LEU A 146 -9.19 -6.77 -1.62
N ILE A 147 -9.95 -7.81 -1.96
CA ILE A 147 -10.84 -7.80 -3.14
C ILE A 147 -11.89 -6.69 -3.04
N GLY A 148 -12.43 -6.44 -1.85
CA GLY A 148 -13.34 -5.32 -1.61
C GLY A 148 -12.71 -3.96 -1.91
N VAL A 149 -11.43 -3.77 -1.57
CA VAL A 149 -10.66 -2.56 -1.91
C VAL A 149 -10.45 -2.46 -3.42
N LEU A 150 -10.01 -3.53 -4.08
CA LEU A 150 -9.80 -3.54 -5.54
C LEU A 150 -11.10 -3.22 -6.29
N LYS A 151 -12.25 -3.77 -5.86
CA LYS A 151 -13.57 -3.46 -6.43
C LYS A 151 -13.93 -1.98 -6.28
N ALA A 152 -13.63 -1.37 -5.13
CA ALA A 152 -13.88 0.05 -4.93
C ALA A 152 -12.99 0.93 -5.83
N TRP A 153 -11.73 0.54 -6.02
CA TRP A 153 -10.81 1.25 -6.92
C TRP A 153 -11.13 1.04 -8.40
N ALA A 154 -11.57 -0.15 -8.80
CA ALA A 154 -11.99 -0.45 -10.17
C ALA A 154 -13.14 0.42 -10.69
N GLN A 155 -13.90 1.07 -9.79
CA GLN A 155 -14.91 2.05 -10.14
C GLN A 155 -14.32 3.44 -10.47
N ARG A 156 -13.00 3.63 -10.32
CA ARG A 156 -12.33 4.93 -10.36
C ARG A 156 -11.14 5.03 -11.27
N THR A 157 -10.60 3.90 -11.69
CA THR A 157 -9.41 3.80 -12.53
C THR A 157 -9.47 2.56 -13.40
N GLY A 158 -8.78 2.59 -14.54
CA GLY A 158 -8.51 1.43 -15.37
C GLY A 158 -7.18 0.73 -15.04
N HIS A 159 -6.35 1.28 -14.12
CA HIS A 159 -5.01 0.75 -13.82
C HIS A 159 -4.73 0.76 -12.32
N ILE A 160 -4.48 -0.41 -11.74
CA ILE A 160 -4.16 -0.59 -10.32
C ILE A 160 -2.85 -1.36 -10.20
N ALA A 161 -1.87 -0.81 -9.47
CA ALA A 161 -0.65 -1.51 -9.07
C ALA A 161 -0.55 -1.55 -7.54
N TYR A 162 -0.40 -2.72 -6.96
CA TYR A 162 -0.41 -2.86 -5.52
C TYR A 162 0.50 -3.98 -5.03
N THR A 163 0.81 -3.98 -3.73
CA THR A 163 1.57 -5.04 -3.11
C THR A 163 0.74 -5.84 -2.11
N PHE A 164 1.10 -7.11 -1.97
CA PHE A 164 0.56 -8.00 -0.96
C PHE A 164 1.66 -8.90 -0.38
N ALA A 165 1.43 -9.41 0.83
CA ALA A 165 2.35 -10.35 1.46
C ALA A 165 2.16 -11.75 0.84
N PRO A 166 3.19 -12.35 0.22
CA PRO A 166 3.05 -13.66 -0.39
C PRO A 166 2.94 -14.77 0.67
N ALA A 167 2.06 -15.77 0.43
CA ALA A 167 1.92 -16.93 1.30
C ALA A 167 3.11 -17.89 1.12
N THR A 168 4.24 -17.59 1.77
CA THR A 168 5.43 -18.45 1.78
C THR A 168 5.53 -19.25 3.08
N PRO A 169 6.19 -20.44 3.08
CA PRO A 169 6.41 -21.21 4.31
C PRO A 169 7.12 -20.39 5.38
N LEU A 170 8.11 -19.57 4.99
CA LEU A 170 8.87 -18.71 5.90
C LEU A 170 7.96 -17.68 6.59
N LEU A 171 7.12 -16.96 5.83
CA LEU A 171 6.18 -15.98 6.40
C LEU A 171 5.14 -16.65 7.30
N ARG A 172 4.72 -17.88 6.98
CA ARG A 172 3.85 -18.67 7.86
C ARG A 172 4.54 -19.02 9.17
N ALA A 173 5.80 -19.47 9.11
CA ALA A 173 6.60 -19.79 10.30
C ALA A 173 6.84 -18.53 11.16
N MET A 174 7.20 -17.40 10.55
CA MET A 174 7.36 -16.13 11.25
C MET A 174 6.06 -15.65 11.90
N HIS A 175 4.92 -15.85 11.26
CA HIS A 175 3.61 -15.50 11.81
C HIS A 175 3.27 -16.36 13.05
N ILE A 176 3.61 -17.65 13.01
CA ILE A 176 3.43 -18.56 14.15
C ILE A 176 4.36 -18.17 15.30
N ALA A 177 5.65 -17.93 15.01
CA ALA A 177 6.62 -17.51 16.00
C ALA A 177 6.26 -16.15 16.63
N GLY A 178 5.75 -15.20 15.83
CA GLY A 178 5.29 -13.90 16.29
C GLY A 178 4.14 -13.95 17.31
N LYS A 179 3.37 -15.04 17.34
CA LYS A 179 2.32 -15.24 18.37
C LYS A 179 2.87 -15.48 19.79
N ALA A 180 4.13 -15.85 19.92
CA ALA A 180 4.80 -16.09 21.20
C ALA A 180 5.26 -14.77 21.89
N PHE A 181 5.30 -13.64 21.20
CA PHE A 181 5.71 -12.36 21.77
C PHE A 181 4.56 -11.62 22.47
N PRO A 182 4.84 -10.76 23.50
CA PRO A 182 3.83 -9.98 24.21
C PRO A 182 2.94 -9.15 23.27
N ARG A 183 1.67 -8.93 23.66
CA ARG A 183 0.67 -8.32 22.80
C ARG A 183 0.77 -6.78 22.69
N SER A 184 1.45 -6.12 23.62
CA SER A 184 1.46 -4.65 23.77
C SER A 184 2.16 -3.89 22.63
N ASP A 185 3.15 -4.52 21.95
CA ASP A 185 3.97 -3.84 20.94
C ASP A 185 3.92 -4.54 19.56
N ARG A 186 2.87 -5.30 19.28
CA ARG A 186 2.78 -6.04 18.02
C ARG A 186 2.43 -5.12 16.86
N SER A 187 3.31 -5.12 15.86
CA SER A 187 2.95 -4.69 14.49
C SER A 187 1.63 -5.30 14.06
N PRO A 188 0.76 -4.56 13.37
CA PRO A 188 -0.45 -5.13 12.79
C PRO A 188 -0.13 -6.39 12.00
N ALA A 189 -0.94 -7.43 12.19
CA ALA A 189 -0.67 -8.73 11.59
C ALA A 189 -0.60 -8.62 10.06
N ILE A 190 0.51 -9.08 9.51
CA ILE A 190 0.62 -9.30 8.06
C ILE A 190 -0.31 -10.47 7.71
N ARG A 191 -1.08 -10.35 6.63
CA ARG A 191 -2.03 -11.33 6.12
C ARG A 191 -1.52 -11.94 4.82
N PRO A 192 -0.76 -13.05 4.85
CA PRO A 192 -0.21 -13.65 3.63
C PRO A 192 -1.31 -14.19 2.72
N VAL A 193 -1.23 -13.84 1.44
CA VAL A 193 -2.19 -14.26 0.40
C VAL A 193 -1.45 -15.03 -0.70
N SER A 194 -2.05 -16.12 -1.19
CA SER A 194 -1.52 -16.86 -2.33
C SER A 194 -1.82 -16.08 -3.62
N ALA A 195 -0.80 -15.85 -4.45
CA ALA A 195 -0.96 -15.17 -5.73
C ALA A 195 -1.98 -15.89 -6.63
N GLY A 196 -1.92 -17.22 -6.75
CA GLY A 196 -2.86 -17.98 -7.56
C GLY A 196 -4.32 -17.88 -7.09
N ARG A 197 -4.56 -17.84 -5.76
CA ARG A 197 -5.91 -17.59 -5.23
C ARG A 197 -6.37 -16.17 -5.49
N LEU A 198 -5.47 -15.20 -5.37
CA LEU A 198 -5.79 -13.80 -5.64
C LEU A 198 -6.11 -13.58 -7.12
N THR A 199 -5.36 -14.23 -8.03
CA THR A 199 -5.65 -14.24 -9.47
C THR A 199 -7.06 -14.78 -9.76
N ALA A 200 -7.43 -15.91 -9.16
CA ALA A 200 -8.76 -16.49 -9.33
C ALA A 200 -9.87 -15.58 -8.79
N ASP A 201 -9.64 -14.92 -7.65
CA ASP A 201 -10.60 -13.97 -7.07
C ASP A 201 -10.78 -12.73 -7.96
N ILE A 202 -9.68 -12.20 -8.53
CA ILE A 202 -9.73 -11.05 -9.47
C ILE A 202 -10.57 -11.45 -10.68
N ALA A 203 -10.28 -12.59 -11.31
CA ALA A 203 -11.04 -13.07 -12.46
C ALA A 203 -12.54 -13.25 -12.17
N GLY A 204 -12.90 -13.71 -10.96
CA GLY A 204 -14.29 -13.90 -10.56
C GLY A 204 -15.02 -12.65 -10.08
N ASN A 205 -14.32 -11.62 -9.61
CA ASN A 205 -14.91 -10.43 -8.99
C ASN A 205 -14.73 -9.13 -9.77
N LEU A 206 -13.81 -9.10 -10.73
CA LEU A 206 -13.50 -7.94 -11.56
C LEU A 206 -13.54 -8.36 -13.04
N PRO A 207 -14.74 -8.59 -13.59
CA PRO A 207 -14.90 -9.00 -14.98
C PRO A 207 -14.31 -7.93 -15.92
N GLY A 208 -13.56 -8.37 -16.94
CA GLY A 208 -12.87 -7.48 -17.87
C GLY A 208 -11.46 -7.04 -17.41
N TRP A 209 -11.10 -7.26 -16.14
CA TRP A 209 -9.76 -6.96 -15.65
C TRP A 209 -8.78 -8.10 -15.92
N ARG A 210 -7.57 -7.75 -16.34
CA ARG A 210 -6.46 -8.69 -16.57
C ARG A 210 -5.31 -8.39 -15.63
N ILE A 211 -4.45 -9.38 -15.42
CA ILE A 211 -3.20 -9.21 -14.67
C ILE A 211 -2.11 -8.85 -15.68
N ASP A 212 -1.48 -7.70 -15.49
CA ASP A 212 -0.40 -7.22 -16.35
C ASP A 212 0.95 -7.76 -15.89
N PHE A 213 1.18 -7.82 -14.56
CA PHE A 213 2.37 -8.40 -13.97
C PHE A 213 2.10 -8.93 -12.56
N CYS A 214 2.96 -9.85 -12.09
CA CYS A 214 2.94 -10.34 -10.72
C CYS A 214 4.38 -10.71 -10.31
N GLU A 215 5.08 -9.78 -9.64
CA GLU A 215 6.51 -9.89 -9.36
C GLU A 215 6.82 -9.84 -7.87
N ARG A 216 7.88 -10.53 -7.46
CA ARG A 216 8.30 -10.63 -6.07
C ARG A 216 9.60 -9.90 -5.82
N VAL A 217 9.62 -9.09 -4.76
CA VAL A 217 10.84 -8.52 -4.19
C VAL A 217 11.15 -9.23 -2.88
N SER A 218 12.41 -9.64 -2.74
CA SER A 218 12.92 -10.38 -1.58
C SER A 218 14.30 -9.86 -1.22
N SER A 219 14.40 -9.13 -0.11
CA SER A 219 15.67 -8.61 0.43
C SER A 219 15.68 -8.83 1.94
N GLY A 220 16.50 -9.77 2.40
CA GLY A 220 16.56 -10.15 3.82
C GLY A 220 15.17 -10.45 4.40
N PHE A 221 14.73 -9.67 5.37
CA PHE A 221 13.44 -9.80 6.02
C PHE A 221 12.27 -9.19 5.23
N TYR A 222 12.52 -8.38 4.23
CA TYR A 222 11.48 -7.86 3.35
C TYR A 222 11.07 -8.90 2.31
N LYS A 223 9.81 -9.29 2.35
CA LYS A 223 9.20 -10.24 1.42
C LYS A 223 7.84 -9.69 1.00
N SER A 224 7.76 -9.11 -0.17
CA SER A 224 6.53 -8.55 -0.71
C SER A 224 6.36 -8.93 -2.18
N GLN A 225 5.13 -8.93 -2.66
CA GLN A 225 4.81 -9.25 -4.05
C GLN A 225 3.94 -8.14 -4.62
N ALA A 226 4.36 -7.59 -5.75
CA ALA A 226 3.61 -6.63 -6.52
C ALA A 226 2.70 -7.32 -7.53
N MET A 227 1.56 -6.72 -7.80
CA MET A 227 0.65 -7.12 -8.86
C MET A 227 0.08 -5.85 -9.53
N GLY A 228 0.15 -5.81 -10.86
CA GLY A 228 -0.53 -4.83 -11.69
C GLY A 228 -1.72 -5.46 -12.37
N ILE A 229 -2.84 -4.73 -12.40
CA ILE A 229 -4.06 -5.14 -13.08
C ILE A 229 -4.65 -3.97 -13.86
N SER A 230 -5.27 -4.26 -15.01
CA SER A 230 -5.93 -3.26 -15.86
C SER A 230 -7.23 -3.76 -16.47
N SER A 231 -8.14 -2.84 -16.84
CA SER A 231 -9.43 -3.11 -17.49
C SER A 231 -9.38 -2.87 -18.99
#